data_3685809c16e2fc02e3407249147b21a7
#
_entry.id   3685809c16e2fc02e3407249147b21a7
#
_cell.length_a   1.000
_cell.length_b   1.000
_cell.length_c   1.000
_cell.angle_alpha   90.00
_cell.angle_beta   90.00
_cell.angle_gamma   90.00
#
_symmetry.space_group_name_H-M   'P 1'
#
loop_
_entity.id
_entity.type
_entity.pdbx_description
1 polymer ?
#
loop_
_entity_poly.entity_id
_entity_poly.type
_entity_poly.pdbx_seq_one_letter_code
_entity_poly.pdbx_strand_id
1 'polypeptide(L)'
;MRVREIEYGDQWPLNLPYQEDPVRPELNREFRHTAGREVYTNDGAVICVAFCRGIPSTVGHLDTMTGLDHAVFYPVWSRRPGSGRTLVLDTYNYLQLTRPWIKRFVTLSPKTKMAYNFHTKNGGVLIKENIESDNYEYSDGPIDELRPNLFARP
;
A
#
# COMPACT_ATOMS: atom_id res chain seq x y z
N MET A 1 9.52 -3.75 -13.88
CA MET A 1 8.95 -3.33 -12.61
C MET A 1 10.06 -2.95 -11.67
N ARG A 2 9.90 -1.84 -10.99
CA ARG A 2 11.00 -1.29 -10.20
C ARG A 2 10.82 -1.46 -8.70
N VAL A 3 9.96 -2.38 -8.33
CA VAL A 3 9.65 -2.62 -6.93
C VAL A 3 10.58 -3.70 -6.41
N ARG A 4 11.15 -3.48 -5.25
CA ARG A 4 11.88 -4.52 -4.54
C ARG A 4 11.41 -4.60 -3.10
N GLU A 5 11.44 -5.80 -2.55
CA GLU A 5 11.04 -6.01 -1.17
C GLU A 5 12.20 -5.68 -0.22
N ILE A 6 11.86 -5.02 0.89
CA ILE A 6 12.80 -4.82 2.00
C ILE A 6 12.46 -5.88 3.04
N GLU A 7 13.34 -6.86 3.21
CA GLU A 7 13.14 -7.91 4.21
C GLU A 7 13.68 -7.46 5.56
N TYR A 8 13.35 -8.20 6.61
CA TYR A 8 13.62 -7.75 7.98
C TYR A 8 15.07 -7.35 8.24
N GLY A 9 16.03 -7.99 7.70
CA GLY A 9 17.43 -7.66 7.92
C GLY A 9 18.01 -6.67 6.92
N ASP A 10 17.23 -6.26 5.93
CA ASP A 10 17.75 -5.42 4.86
C ASP A 10 17.92 -3.96 5.30
N GLN A 11 18.84 -3.27 4.65
CA GLN A 11 19.00 -1.86 4.84
C GLN A 11 17.93 -1.09 4.09
N TRP A 12 17.29 -0.15 4.76
CA TRP A 12 16.30 0.73 4.13
C TRP A 12 17.00 1.81 3.30
N PRO A 13 16.31 2.37 2.30
CA PRO A 13 16.88 3.49 1.56
C PRO A 13 17.29 4.62 2.49
N LEU A 14 18.41 5.30 2.19
CA LEU A 14 19.02 6.24 3.11
C LEU A 14 18.08 7.33 3.59
N ASN A 15 17.25 7.87 2.72
CA ASN A 15 16.38 8.98 3.08
C ASN A 15 14.97 8.56 3.38
N LEU A 16 14.75 7.25 3.59
CA LEU A 16 13.41 6.69 3.78
C LEU A 16 13.39 5.65 4.90
N PRO A 17 14.07 5.88 6.04
CA PRO A 17 14.01 4.89 7.11
C PRO A 17 12.62 4.88 7.74
N TYR A 18 12.21 3.73 8.29
CA TYR A 18 10.88 3.61 8.87
C TYR A 18 10.66 4.62 10.01
N GLN A 19 11.73 5.06 10.68
CA GLN A 19 11.61 6.03 11.76
C GLN A 19 11.08 7.38 11.29
N GLU A 20 11.20 7.66 9.99
CA GLU A 20 10.76 8.94 9.42
C GLU A 20 9.47 8.82 8.63
N ASP A 21 8.75 7.71 8.79
CA ASP A 21 7.44 7.54 8.19
C ASP A 21 6.49 8.62 8.73
N PRO A 22 6.01 9.54 7.89
CA PRO A 22 5.12 10.59 8.37
C PRO A 22 3.68 10.14 8.52
N VAL A 23 3.34 8.97 7.99
CA VAL A 23 1.97 8.47 8.00
C VAL A 23 1.69 7.62 9.23
N ARG A 24 2.62 6.72 9.57
CA ARG A 24 2.48 5.82 10.72
C ARG A 24 3.77 5.83 11.54
N PRO A 25 4.15 6.98 12.10
CA PRO A 25 5.43 7.07 12.82
C PRO A 25 5.47 6.21 14.08
N GLU A 26 4.32 5.80 14.59
CA GLU A 26 4.25 4.98 15.80
C GLU A 26 4.61 3.52 15.55
N LEU A 27 4.70 3.06 14.29
CA LEU A 27 4.93 1.65 14.00
C LEU A 27 6.41 1.37 13.88
N ASN A 28 6.87 0.34 14.61
CA ASN A 28 8.29 -0.03 14.61
C ASN A 28 8.59 -1.00 13.47
N ARG A 29 9.86 -1.38 13.37
CA ARG A 29 10.31 -2.28 12.30
C ARG A 29 9.68 -3.65 12.43
N GLU A 30 9.57 -4.14 13.65
CA GLU A 30 8.99 -5.47 13.90
C GLU A 30 7.56 -5.54 13.42
N PHE A 31 6.77 -4.50 13.66
CA PHE A 31 5.39 -4.48 13.19
C PHE A 31 5.34 -4.59 11.66
N ARG A 32 6.23 -3.88 10.98
CA ARG A 32 6.20 -3.80 9.51
C ARG A 32 6.64 -5.09 8.85
N HIS A 33 7.39 -5.93 9.55
CA HIS A 33 7.93 -7.18 9.01
C HIS A 33 7.37 -8.44 9.68
N THR A 34 6.33 -8.30 10.50
CA THR A 34 5.67 -9.46 11.10
C THR A 34 5.10 -10.35 9.99
N ALA A 35 4.97 -11.64 10.26
CA ALA A 35 4.41 -12.58 9.30
C ALA A 35 3.08 -12.05 8.75
N GLY A 36 2.91 -12.11 7.43
CA GLY A 36 1.73 -11.54 6.79
C GLY A 36 1.89 -10.08 6.44
N ARG A 37 3.10 -9.52 6.56
CA ARG A 37 3.38 -8.12 6.16
C ARG A 37 4.63 -8.05 5.33
N GLU A 38 4.64 -7.13 4.39
CA GLU A 38 5.77 -6.93 3.49
C GLU A 38 5.99 -5.45 3.27
N VAL A 39 7.23 -5.09 2.98
CA VAL A 39 7.63 -3.71 2.73
C VAL A 39 8.27 -3.66 1.36
N TYR A 40 7.89 -2.70 0.56
CA TYR A 40 8.43 -2.53 -0.79
C TYR A 40 8.93 -1.12 -1.00
N THR A 41 9.89 -0.97 -1.89
CA THR A 41 10.46 0.33 -2.22
C THR A 41 10.86 0.40 -3.69
N ASN A 42 10.86 1.62 -4.22
CA ASN A 42 11.47 1.93 -5.51
C ASN A 42 12.62 2.94 -5.31
N ASP A 43 13.13 3.03 -4.09
CA ASP A 43 14.19 3.94 -3.66
C ASP A 43 13.78 5.41 -3.62
N GLY A 44 12.63 5.78 -4.13
CA GLY A 44 12.08 7.13 -4.00
C GLY A 44 10.90 7.17 -3.04
N ALA A 45 10.36 6.00 -2.70
CA ALA A 45 9.22 5.88 -1.80
C ALA A 45 9.24 4.52 -1.11
N VAL A 46 8.46 4.38 -0.05
CA VAL A 46 8.30 3.12 0.67
C VAL A 46 6.81 2.87 0.88
N ILE A 47 6.39 1.63 0.74
CA ILE A 47 5.03 1.20 1.00
C ILE A 47 5.06 -0.04 1.90
N CYS A 48 4.19 -0.07 2.90
CA CYS A 48 4.02 -1.25 3.73
C CYS A 48 2.67 -1.90 3.42
N VAL A 49 2.66 -3.22 3.35
CA VAL A 49 1.50 -4.00 2.95
C VAL A 49 1.21 -5.03 4.03
N ALA A 50 -0.03 -5.13 4.45
CA ALA A 50 -0.51 -6.19 5.33
C ALA A 50 -1.51 -7.03 4.56
N PHE A 51 -1.44 -8.36 4.74
CA PHE A 51 -2.39 -9.25 4.08
C PHE A 51 -3.47 -9.64 5.07
N CYS A 52 -4.71 -9.42 4.68
CA CYS A 52 -5.87 -9.56 5.57
C CYS A 52 -6.96 -10.39 4.92
N ARG A 53 -7.97 -10.77 5.74
CA ARG A 53 -9.15 -11.48 5.26
C ARG A 53 -10.35 -10.56 5.11
N GLY A 54 -10.14 -9.25 5.22
CA GLY A 54 -11.21 -8.28 5.09
C GLY A 54 -10.62 -6.88 5.09
N ILE A 55 -11.49 -5.86 5.19
CA ILE A 55 -11.11 -4.46 5.13
C ILE A 55 -10.94 -3.93 6.55
N PRO A 56 -9.72 -3.59 6.97
CA PRO A 56 -9.49 -3.13 8.34
C PRO A 56 -10.00 -1.70 8.53
N SER A 57 -10.47 -1.42 9.74
CA SER A 57 -10.87 -0.06 10.13
C SER A 57 -9.83 0.60 11.03
N THR A 58 -8.95 -0.18 11.65
CA THR A 58 -7.95 0.31 12.59
C THR A 58 -6.62 -0.41 12.35
N VAL A 59 -5.56 0.18 12.90
CA VAL A 59 -4.25 -0.47 12.86
C VAL A 59 -4.29 -1.81 13.61
N GLY A 60 -5.05 -1.89 14.70
CA GLY A 60 -5.19 -3.14 15.43
C GLY A 60 -5.77 -4.28 14.60
N HIS A 61 -6.63 -3.96 13.63
CA HIS A 61 -7.19 -4.96 12.74
C HIS A 61 -6.11 -5.62 11.86
N LEU A 62 -4.98 -4.95 11.65
CA LEU A 62 -3.90 -5.57 10.89
C LEU A 62 -3.34 -6.78 11.61
N ASP A 63 -3.46 -6.84 12.94
CA ASP A 63 -3.05 -8.00 13.71
C ASP A 63 -4.15 -9.06 13.79
N THR A 64 -5.41 -8.65 13.89
CA THR A 64 -6.51 -9.56 14.18
C THR A 64 -7.23 -10.08 12.95
N MET A 65 -7.01 -9.43 11.79
CA MET A 65 -7.69 -9.81 10.55
C MET A 65 -6.72 -10.39 9.52
N THR A 66 -5.69 -11.09 9.98
CA THR A 66 -4.73 -11.68 9.04
C THR A 66 -5.40 -12.68 8.12
N GLY A 67 -4.95 -12.72 6.87
CA GLY A 67 -5.52 -13.61 5.86
C GLY A 67 -4.73 -13.48 4.57
N LEU A 68 -5.35 -13.91 3.45
CA LEU A 68 -4.63 -13.97 2.18
C LEU A 68 -5.33 -13.25 1.04
N ASP A 69 -6.58 -12.86 1.20
CA ASP A 69 -7.37 -12.41 0.06
C ASP A 69 -7.49 -10.90 -0.06
N HIS A 70 -6.94 -10.13 0.88
CA HIS A 70 -6.91 -8.67 0.80
C HIS A 70 -5.47 -8.19 0.99
N ALA A 71 -5.01 -7.29 0.13
CA ALA A 71 -3.76 -6.57 0.35
C ALA A 71 -4.13 -5.19 0.87
N VAL A 72 -3.53 -4.78 1.99
CA VAL A 72 -3.84 -3.51 2.65
C VAL A 72 -2.58 -2.66 2.67
N PHE A 73 -2.64 -1.51 1.99
CA PHE A 73 -1.54 -0.55 1.99
C PHE A 73 -1.77 0.39 3.18
N TYR A 74 -0.88 0.36 4.19
CA TYR A 74 -1.17 1.11 5.41
C TYR A 74 -0.27 2.31 5.68
N PRO A 75 1.02 2.38 5.27
CA PRO A 75 1.60 3.66 4.91
C PRO A 75 2.24 3.61 3.54
N VAL A 76 2.22 4.77 2.90
CA VAL A 76 3.03 5.07 1.72
C VAL A 76 3.66 6.42 1.96
N TRP A 77 4.97 6.54 1.81
CA TRP A 77 5.60 7.86 1.89
C TRP A 77 6.75 7.94 0.90
N SER A 78 7.11 9.16 0.52
CA SER A 78 8.13 9.37 -0.50
C SER A 78 8.97 10.59 -0.20
N ARG A 79 10.15 10.61 -0.81
CA ARG A 79 11.06 11.75 -0.79
C ARG A 79 11.25 12.37 -2.16
N ARG A 80 10.66 11.76 -3.18
CA ARG A 80 10.78 12.23 -4.56
C ARG A 80 9.40 12.43 -5.15
N PRO A 81 9.13 13.58 -5.80
CA PRO A 81 7.82 13.80 -6.42
C PRO A 81 7.47 12.67 -7.38
N GLY A 82 6.26 12.17 -7.28
CA GLY A 82 5.76 11.11 -8.15
C GLY A 82 6.16 9.71 -7.78
N SER A 83 7.17 9.52 -6.91
CA SER A 83 7.61 8.17 -6.54
C SER A 83 6.57 7.40 -5.75
N GLY A 84 5.82 8.10 -4.89
CA GLY A 84 4.75 7.44 -4.13
C GLY A 84 3.68 6.87 -5.03
N ARG A 85 3.25 7.65 -6.02
CA ARG A 85 2.26 7.19 -6.98
C ARG A 85 2.78 5.98 -7.76
N THR A 86 3.99 6.08 -8.30
CA THR A 86 4.58 5.00 -9.08
C THR A 86 4.68 3.73 -8.23
N LEU A 87 5.09 3.88 -6.97
CA LEU A 87 5.25 2.73 -6.10
C LEU A 87 3.91 2.05 -5.80
N VAL A 88 2.86 2.82 -5.52
CA VAL A 88 1.55 2.24 -5.25
C VAL A 88 1.09 1.41 -6.45
N LEU A 89 1.17 1.99 -7.64
CA LEU A 89 0.69 1.31 -8.84
C LEU A 89 1.55 0.11 -9.21
N ASP A 90 2.87 0.23 -9.06
CA ASP A 90 3.78 -0.89 -9.34
C ASP A 90 3.59 -2.02 -8.33
N THR A 91 3.39 -1.68 -7.06
CA THR A 91 3.15 -2.68 -6.02
C THR A 91 1.83 -3.40 -6.28
N TYR A 92 0.79 -2.65 -6.63
CA TYR A 92 -0.50 -3.22 -7.00
C TYR A 92 -0.32 -4.23 -8.14
N ASN A 93 0.38 -3.82 -9.20
CA ASN A 93 0.59 -4.70 -10.35
C ASN A 93 1.42 -5.93 -9.98
N TYR A 94 2.47 -5.73 -9.21
CA TYR A 94 3.34 -6.82 -8.80
C TYR A 94 2.59 -7.86 -7.98
N LEU A 95 1.81 -7.41 -7.00
CA LEU A 95 1.06 -8.32 -6.14
C LEU A 95 -0.04 -9.02 -6.92
N GLN A 96 -0.68 -8.33 -7.84
CA GLN A 96 -1.72 -8.92 -8.67
C GLN A 96 -1.16 -10.05 -9.52
N LEU A 97 0.05 -9.89 -10.03
CA LEU A 97 0.69 -10.90 -10.85
C LEU A 97 1.23 -12.07 -10.04
N THR A 98 1.79 -11.79 -8.86
CA THR A 98 2.47 -12.83 -8.10
C THR A 98 1.57 -13.51 -7.07
N ARG A 99 0.44 -12.91 -6.76
CA ARG A 99 -0.50 -13.45 -5.75
C ARG A 99 -1.92 -13.37 -6.28
N PRO A 100 -2.26 -14.24 -7.25
CA PRO A 100 -3.58 -14.17 -7.90
C PRO A 100 -4.74 -14.49 -6.97
N TRP A 101 -4.47 -14.98 -5.76
CA TRP A 101 -5.53 -15.22 -4.78
C TRP A 101 -5.99 -13.93 -4.09
N ILE A 102 -5.27 -12.81 -4.23
CA ILE A 102 -5.70 -11.54 -3.66
C ILE A 102 -6.88 -11.02 -4.47
N LYS A 103 -7.99 -10.79 -3.80
CA LYS A 103 -9.22 -10.36 -4.45
C LYS A 103 -9.39 -8.85 -4.43
N ARG A 104 -8.89 -8.18 -3.39
CA ARG A 104 -9.09 -6.75 -3.23
C ARG A 104 -7.81 -6.10 -2.73
N PHE A 105 -7.60 -4.86 -3.20
CA PHE A 105 -6.45 -4.05 -2.83
C PHE A 105 -6.99 -2.77 -2.22
N VAL A 106 -6.84 -2.63 -0.91
CA VAL A 106 -7.42 -1.49 -0.18
C VAL A 106 -6.33 -0.80 0.62
N THR A 107 -6.65 0.38 1.14
CA THR A 107 -5.73 1.09 2.02
C THR A 107 -6.32 1.19 3.42
N LEU A 108 -5.45 1.47 4.39
CA LEU A 108 -5.84 1.93 5.71
C LEU A 108 -5.15 3.27 5.89
N SER A 109 -5.87 4.35 5.62
CA SER A 109 -5.30 5.68 5.48
C SER A 109 -5.76 6.61 6.60
N PRO A 110 -4.92 7.58 6.99
CA PRO A 110 -5.40 8.60 7.94
C PRO A 110 -6.45 9.48 7.29
N LYS A 111 -7.32 10.06 8.11
CA LYS A 111 -8.41 10.93 7.61
C LYS A 111 -7.84 12.33 7.38
N THR A 112 -7.04 12.49 6.34
CA THR A 112 -6.42 13.75 6.00
C THR A 112 -6.72 14.12 4.56
N LYS A 113 -6.69 15.42 4.28
CA LYS A 113 -6.86 15.89 2.92
C LYS A 113 -5.74 15.40 2.02
N MET A 114 -4.53 15.31 2.58
CA MET A 114 -3.38 14.83 1.80
C MET A 114 -3.60 13.38 1.35
N ALA A 115 -4.04 12.51 2.24
CA ALA A 115 -4.32 11.12 1.88
C ALA A 115 -5.44 11.03 0.86
N TYR A 116 -6.52 11.79 1.06
CA TYR A 116 -7.62 11.81 0.12
C TYR A 116 -7.15 12.22 -1.28
N ASN A 117 -6.42 13.31 -1.36
CA ASN A 117 -5.94 13.79 -2.65
C ASN A 117 -4.99 12.81 -3.30
N PHE A 118 -4.09 12.22 -2.51
CA PHE A 118 -3.11 11.27 -3.05
C PHE A 118 -3.82 10.05 -3.64
N HIS A 119 -4.68 9.41 -2.87
CA HIS A 119 -5.29 8.16 -3.33
C HIS A 119 -6.28 8.38 -4.46
N THR A 120 -7.10 9.43 -4.39
CA THR A 120 -8.08 9.66 -5.46
C THR A 120 -7.40 10.06 -6.75
N LYS A 121 -6.32 10.81 -6.70
CA LYS A 121 -5.55 11.14 -7.90
C LYS A 121 -4.92 9.91 -8.54
N ASN A 122 -4.62 8.91 -7.74
CA ASN A 122 -3.93 7.73 -8.24
C ASN A 122 -4.89 6.63 -8.69
N GLY A 123 -6.19 6.91 -8.69
CA GLY A 123 -7.17 5.93 -9.12
C GLY A 123 -7.82 5.16 -7.99
N GLY A 124 -7.49 5.49 -6.74
CA GLY A 124 -8.14 4.89 -5.60
C GLY A 124 -9.53 5.48 -5.39
N VAL A 125 -10.48 4.64 -4.98
CA VAL A 125 -11.86 5.05 -4.74
C VAL A 125 -12.14 4.94 -3.25
N LEU A 126 -12.66 6.00 -2.65
CA LEU A 126 -13.03 5.96 -1.24
C LEU A 126 -14.23 5.02 -1.08
N ILE A 127 -14.04 3.94 -0.34
CA ILE A 127 -15.09 2.92 -0.18
C ILE A 127 -15.66 2.88 1.23
N LYS A 128 -14.92 3.40 2.21
CA LYS A 128 -15.40 3.32 3.60
C LYS A 128 -14.74 4.41 4.44
N GLU A 129 -15.55 5.07 5.25
CA GLU A 129 -15.06 6.05 6.22
C GLU A 129 -15.26 5.47 7.62
N ASN A 130 -14.18 5.40 8.37
CA ASN A 130 -14.20 4.88 9.74
C ASN A 130 -14.01 6.05 10.70
N ILE A 131 -13.99 5.77 12.00
CA ILE A 131 -13.83 6.84 12.99
C ILE A 131 -12.47 7.52 12.85
N GLU A 132 -11.40 6.73 12.69
CA GLU A 132 -10.04 7.28 12.66
C GLU A 132 -9.31 7.01 11.37
N SER A 133 -9.96 6.41 10.38
CA SER A 133 -9.30 6.06 9.14
C SER A 133 -10.28 6.07 7.99
N ASP A 134 -9.73 6.06 6.78
CA ASP A 134 -10.50 5.87 5.55
C ASP A 134 -9.89 4.72 4.77
N ASN A 135 -10.74 3.99 4.05
CA ASN A 135 -10.29 2.95 3.15
C ASN A 135 -10.54 3.38 1.71
N TYR A 136 -9.50 3.31 0.89
CA TYR A 136 -9.58 3.51 -0.55
C TYR A 136 -9.33 2.17 -1.21
N GLU A 137 -9.94 1.94 -2.36
CA GLU A 137 -9.74 0.70 -3.09
C GLU A 137 -9.14 0.99 -4.46
N TYR A 138 -8.14 0.19 -4.81
CA TYR A 138 -7.53 0.21 -6.14
C TYR A 138 -8.03 -1.01 -6.90
N SER A 139 -8.37 -0.81 -8.17
CA SER A 139 -8.87 -1.89 -9.00
C SER A 139 -8.44 -1.64 -10.44
N ASP A 140 -8.61 -2.67 -11.27
CA ASP A 140 -8.23 -2.56 -12.67
C ASP A 140 -9.12 -1.61 -13.46
N GLY A 141 -10.41 -1.52 -13.09
CA GLY A 141 -11.36 -0.81 -13.92
C GLY A 141 -10.94 0.60 -14.27
N PRO A 142 -10.82 1.50 -13.28
CA PRO A 142 -10.43 2.89 -13.59
C PRO A 142 -9.03 2.99 -14.18
N ILE A 143 -8.12 2.15 -13.74
CA ILE A 143 -6.75 2.18 -14.22
C ILE A 143 -6.66 1.67 -15.65
N ASP A 144 -7.45 0.66 -15.98
CA ASP A 144 -7.48 0.12 -17.32
C ASP A 144 -7.93 1.17 -18.34
N GLU A 145 -8.86 2.01 -17.98
CA GLU A 145 -9.32 3.07 -18.88
C GLU A 145 -8.21 4.05 -19.20
N LEU A 146 -7.32 4.27 -18.24
CA LEU A 146 -6.22 5.20 -18.42
C LEU A 146 -5.00 4.55 -19.05
N ARG A 147 -4.85 3.24 -18.91
CA ARG A 147 -3.67 2.53 -19.37
C ARG A 147 -4.06 1.18 -19.98
N PRO A 148 -4.89 1.20 -21.02
CA PRO A 148 -5.42 -0.05 -21.56
C PRO A 148 -4.33 -1.00 -22.03
N ASN A 149 -3.24 -0.49 -22.58
CA ASN A 149 -2.18 -1.37 -23.06
C ASN A 149 -1.45 -2.08 -21.95
N LEU A 150 -1.40 -1.47 -20.79
CA LEU A 150 -0.74 -2.06 -19.66
C LEU A 150 -1.51 -3.26 -19.15
N PHE A 151 -2.83 -3.12 -19.14
CA PHE A 151 -3.71 -4.16 -18.63
C PHE A 151 -4.39 -4.94 -19.71
N ALA A 152 -4.10 -4.66 -20.95
CA ALA A 152 -4.63 -5.44 -22.04
C ALA A 152 -3.97 -6.72 -22.00
N ARG A 153 -3.97 -7.30 -20.96
CA ARG A 153 -3.39 -8.49 -20.84
C ARG A 153 -3.87 -9.33 -21.77
N PRO A 154 -3.07 -9.89 -22.00
CA PRO A 154 -3.24 -10.82 -22.98
C PRO A 154 -4.29 -11.75 -22.59
#